data_fd0c1883db20307bc97154cc77afb41e
#
_entry.id   fd0c1883db20307bc97154cc77afb41e
#
_cell.length_a   1.000
_cell.length_b   1.000
_cell.length_c   1.000
_cell.angle_alpha   90.00
_cell.angle_beta   90.00
_cell.angle_gamma   90.00
#
_symmetry.space_group_name_H-M   'P 1'
#
loop_
_entity.id
_entity.type
_entity.pdbx_description
1 polymer ?
#
loop_
_entity_poly.entity_id
_entity_poly.type
_entity_poly.pdbx_seq_one_letter_code
_entity_poly.pdbx_strand_id
1 'polypeptide(L)'
;MQKKISLAFLALMMLVACGDKTSKTTVDTDSLNADTLLSSPAPSLQERAGGEAAKHTQEYITQRIDTIYKYRDDAVCCSNRYNELTNQACKIADELEDLYIECDHWVAGQDIDPKWSYKIRNIKIESDSIAWAEMTIHNFSDRKVRLKLLYERGDWFVDDILTTFVENGVAKEFSEQEHARNYISENKK
;
A
#
# COMPACT_ATOMS: atom_id res chain seq x y z
N MET A 1 -3.70 29.90 34.93
CA MET A 1 -5.13 30.10 34.56
C MET A 1 -5.43 29.17 33.39
N GLN A 2 -6.01 28.03 33.68
CA GLN A 2 -6.38 27.03 32.67
C GLN A 2 -7.78 27.32 32.14
N LYS A 3 -7.93 27.49 30.82
CA LYS A 3 -9.24 27.52 30.17
C LYS A 3 -9.53 26.13 29.60
N LYS A 4 -10.44 25.41 30.24
CA LYS A 4 -11.03 24.17 29.74
C LYS A 4 -12.00 24.53 28.60
N ILE A 5 -11.76 24.03 27.40
CA ILE A 5 -12.72 24.07 26.29
C ILE A 5 -13.37 22.71 26.22
N SER A 6 -14.65 22.68 26.60
CA SER A 6 -15.51 21.49 26.50
C SER A 6 -16.12 21.47 25.11
N LEU A 7 -15.77 20.48 24.29
CA LEU A 7 -16.42 20.26 22.99
C LEU A 7 -17.44 19.13 23.14
N ALA A 8 -18.71 19.50 23.09
CA ALA A 8 -19.84 18.57 23.11
C ALA A 8 -20.01 17.99 21.69
N PHE A 9 -19.79 16.69 21.54
CA PHE A 9 -20.11 15.95 20.31
C PHE A 9 -21.58 15.59 20.27
N LEU A 10 -22.27 16.17 19.31
CA LEU A 10 -23.68 15.90 18.98
C LEU A 10 -23.74 14.63 18.10
N ALA A 11 -24.18 13.51 18.65
CA ALA A 11 -24.43 12.27 17.90
C ALA A 11 -25.73 12.38 17.11
N LEU A 12 -25.65 12.37 15.79
CA LEU A 12 -26.83 12.27 14.90
C LEU A 12 -26.96 10.81 14.43
N MET A 13 -27.89 10.07 15.05
CA MET A 13 -28.33 8.77 14.57
C MET A 13 -29.25 8.92 13.37
N MET A 14 -28.88 8.38 12.22
CA MET A 14 -29.82 8.12 11.13
C MET A 14 -30.13 6.63 11.07
N LEU A 15 -31.37 6.31 11.43
CA LEU A 15 -32.04 5.04 11.18
C LEU A 15 -32.44 4.99 9.69
N VAL A 16 -31.95 4.00 8.96
CA VAL A 16 -32.47 3.65 7.64
C VAL A 16 -33.16 2.29 7.73
N ALA A 17 -34.45 2.31 7.43
CA ALA A 17 -35.37 1.19 7.51
C ALA A 17 -35.14 0.17 6.39
N CYS A 18 -35.19 -1.10 6.75
CA CYS A 18 -35.31 -2.24 5.86
C CYS A 18 -36.65 -2.22 5.10
N GLY A 19 -36.59 -2.34 3.78
CA GLY A 19 -37.73 -2.63 2.94
C GLY A 19 -37.62 -4.02 2.34
N ASP A 20 -38.36 -4.98 2.94
CA ASP A 20 -38.60 -6.29 2.36
C ASP A 20 -39.45 -6.19 1.09
N LYS A 21 -38.99 -6.82 0.01
CA LYS A 21 -39.85 -7.21 -1.12
C LYS A 21 -39.58 -8.64 -1.52
N THR A 22 -40.39 -9.51 -0.96
CA THR A 22 -40.63 -10.87 -1.42
C THR A 22 -41.25 -10.82 -2.81
N SER A 23 -40.61 -11.40 -3.82
CA SER A 23 -41.22 -11.74 -5.10
C SER A 23 -41.08 -13.25 -5.31
N LYS A 24 -42.23 -13.95 -5.19
CA LYS A 24 -42.43 -15.33 -5.63
C LYS A 24 -42.44 -15.33 -7.15
N THR A 25 -41.62 -16.16 -7.78
CA THR A 25 -41.84 -16.60 -9.16
C THR A 25 -41.71 -18.09 -9.23
N THR A 26 -42.70 -18.67 -9.82
CA THR A 26 -43.05 -20.07 -10.04
C THR A 26 -41.97 -20.83 -10.79
N VAL A 27 -41.84 -22.10 -10.41
CA VAL A 27 -41.08 -23.16 -11.04
C VAL A 27 -41.73 -23.52 -12.39
N ASP A 28 -40.93 -23.46 -13.46
CA ASP A 28 -41.17 -24.26 -14.68
C ASP A 28 -39.97 -25.19 -14.89
N THR A 29 -40.27 -26.43 -14.80
CA THR A 29 -39.38 -27.56 -15.12
C THR A 29 -39.41 -27.75 -16.60
N ASP A 30 -38.31 -27.55 -17.31
CA ASP A 30 -38.03 -28.35 -18.53
C ASP A 30 -36.55 -28.25 -18.95
N SER A 31 -36.07 -29.40 -19.32
CA SER A 31 -34.98 -29.68 -20.25
C SER A 31 -33.55 -29.64 -19.77
N LEU A 32 -33.08 -30.83 -19.48
CA LEU A 32 -31.69 -31.29 -19.48
C LEU A 32 -30.96 -30.84 -20.74
N ASN A 33 -30.01 -29.91 -20.59
CA ASN A 33 -28.87 -29.86 -21.49
C ASN A 33 -27.60 -29.86 -20.61
N ALA A 34 -26.92 -31.01 -20.72
CA ALA A 34 -25.58 -31.19 -20.18
C ALA A 34 -24.62 -30.35 -21.04
N ASP A 35 -24.48 -29.06 -20.67
CA ASP A 35 -23.40 -28.23 -21.20
C ASP A 35 -22.11 -28.65 -20.51
N THR A 36 -21.27 -29.25 -21.31
CA THR A 36 -19.89 -29.59 -21.05
C THR A 36 -19.17 -28.32 -20.56
N LEU A 37 -18.94 -28.24 -19.25
CA LEU A 37 -17.98 -27.27 -18.65
C LEU A 37 -16.63 -27.59 -19.27
N LEU A 38 -16.26 -26.86 -20.33
CA LEU A 38 -14.92 -26.76 -20.86
C LEU A 38 -14.05 -26.15 -19.74
N SER A 39 -13.57 -27.04 -18.88
CA SER A 39 -12.48 -26.73 -17.97
C SER A 39 -11.30 -26.30 -18.84
N SER A 40 -11.01 -25.00 -18.88
CA SER A 40 -9.76 -24.51 -19.48
C SER A 40 -8.61 -25.28 -18.85
N PRO A 41 -7.72 -25.91 -19.62
CA PRO A 41 -6.60 -26.64 -19.09
C PRO A 41 -5.75 -25.67 -18.24
N ALA A 42 -5.34 -26.11 -17.06
CA ALA A 42 -4.42 -25.34 -16.25
C ALA A 42 -3.16 -25.03 -17.08
N PRO A 43 -2.60 -23.79 -16.98
CA PRO A 43 -1.44 -23.40 -17.77
C PRO A 43 -0.28 -24.36 -17.52
N SER A 44 0.43 -24.72 -18.59
CA SER A 44 1.59 -25.61 -18.52
C SER A 44 2.69 -25.03 -17.62
N LEU A 45 3.57 -25.88 -17.08
CA LEU A 45 4.72 -25.43 -16.29
C LEU A 45 5.59 -24.40 -17.05
N GLN A 46 5.64 -24.52 -18.38
CA GLN A 46 6.41 -23.67 -19.26
C GLN A 46 5.74 -22.29 -19.44
N GLU A 47 4.40 -22.23 -19.51
CA GLU A 47 3.63 -20.99 -19.55
C GLU A 47 3.69 -20.25 -18.19
N ARG A 48 3.68 -20.99 -17.08
CA ARG A 48 3.87 -20.42 -15.73
C ARG A 48 5.27 -19.83 -15.56
N ALA A 49 6.31 -20.54 -16.00
CA ALA A 49 7.69 -20.06 -15.94
C ALA A 49 7.92 -18.82 -16.83
N GLY A 50 7.33 -18.78 -18.02
CA GLY A 50 7.38 -17.61 -18.90
C GLY A 50 6.63 -16.41 -18.30
N GLY A 51 5.48 -16.63 -17.65
CA GLY A 51 4.71 -15.61 -16.96
C GLY A 51 5.45 -15.03 -15.75
N GLU A 52 6.14 -15.85 -14.98
CA GLU A 52 6.96 -15.40 -13.85
C GLU A 52 8.19 -14.60 -14.31
N ALA A 53 8.93 -15.09 -15.31
CA ALA A 53 10.10 -14.37 -15.86
C ALA A 53 9.73 -12.97 -16.39
N ALA A 54 8.54 -12.81 -16.98
CA ALA A 54 8.06 -11.52 -17.47
C ALA A 54 7.86 -10.50 -16.35
N LYS A 55 7.60 -10.94 -15.11
CA LYS A 55 7.43 -10.06 -13.95
C LYS A 55 8.75 -9.52 -13.37
N HIS A 56 9.88 -10.14 -13.73
CA HIS A 56 11.21 -9.70 -13.31
C HIS A 56 11.87 -8.80 -14.36
N THR A 57 11.09 -7.91 -14.98
CA THR A 57 11.58 -6.90 -15.91
C THR A 57 11.38 -5.49 -15.36
N GLN A 58 12.24 -4.55 -15.74
CA GLN A 58 12.08 -3.16 -15.35
C GLN A 58 10.75 -2.57 -15.84
N GLU A 59 10.30 -3.00 -17.02
CA GLU A 59 9.02 -2.56 -17.58
C GLU A 59 7.84 -3.02 -16.73
N TYR A 60 7.80 -4.29 -16.34
CA TYR A 60 6.76 -4.81 -15.45
C TYR A 60 6.77 -4.08 -14.10
N ILE A 61 7.94 -3.89 -13.50
CA ILE A 61 8.07 -3.20 -12.21
C ILE A 61 7.61 -1.74 -12.34
N THR A 62 7.89 -1.07 -13.46
CA THR A 62 7.37 0.28 -13.74
C THR A 62 5.84 0.30 -13.70
N GLN A 63 5.18 -0.60 -14.45
CA GLN A 63 3.71 -0.70 -14.49
C GLN A 63 3.13 -1.07 -13.12
N ARG A 64 3.85 -1.90 -12.36
CA ARG A 64 3.45 -2.25 -10.99
C ARG A 64 3.51 -1.05 -10.05
N ILE A 65 4.56 -0.24 -10.14
CA ILE A 65 4.67 1.00 -9.36
C ILE A 65 3.57 1.99 -9.73
N ASP A 66 3.23 2.14 -11.01
CA ASP A 66 2.11 2.97 -11.46
C ASP A 66 0.78 2.49 -10.85
N THR A 67 0.60 1.19 -10.73
CA THR A 67 -0.56 0.58 -10.07
C THR A 67 -0.57 0.88 -8.57
N ILE A 68 0.57 0.74 -7.89
CA ILE A 68 0.76 1.04 -6.47
C ILE A 68 0.39 2.51 -6.20
N TYR A 69 0.93 3.43 -6.96
CA TYR A 69 0.66 4.87 -6.81
C TYR A 69 -0.76 5.28 -7.19
N LYS A 70 -1.45 4.47 -7.96
CA LYS A 70 -2.89 4.65 -8.24
C LYS A 70 -3.75 4.31 -7.02
N TYR A 71 -3.41 3.25 -6.29
CA TYR A 71 -4.19 2.80 -5.12
C TYR A 71 -3.73 3.46 -3.83
N ARG A 72 -2.42 3.56 -3.59
CA ARG A 72 -1.82 4.16 -2.38
C ARG A 72 -2.41 3.60 -1.09
N ASP A 73 -2.53 2.28 -1.03
CA ASP A 73 -3.11 1.54 0.08
C ASP A 73 -2.08 0.51 0.57
N ASP A 74 -1.60 0.68 1.80
CA ASP A 74 -0.54 -0.15 2.39
C ASP A 74 -0.93 -1.62 2.45
N ALA A 75 -2.19 -1.93 2.80
CA ALA A 75 -2.64 -3.30 2.91
C ALA A 75 -2.55 -4.06 1.57
N VAL A 76 -2.68 -3.35 0.45
CA VAL A 76 -2.67 -3.91 -0.91
C VAL A 76 -1.32 -3.73 -1.61
N CYS A 77 -0.63 -2.64 -1.31
CA CYS A 77 0.58 -2.21 -2.03
C CYS A 77 1.87 -2.60 -1.34
N CYS A 78 1.85 -2.79 -0.02
CA CYS A 78 3.04 -3.09 0.77
C CYS A 78 3.22 -4.58 1.05
N SER A 79 4.46 -4.97 1.34
CA SER A 79 4.81 -6.33 1.73
C SER A 79 4.17 -6.71 3.08
N ASN A 80 3.98 -8.01 3.31
CA ASN A 80 3.48 -8.48 4.59
C ASN A 80 4.37 -7.99 5.75
N ARG A 81 5.68 -8.07 5.55
CA ARG A 81 6.66 -7.64 6.56
C ARG A 81 6.57 -6.14 6.87
N TYR A 82 6.39 -5.30 5.86
CA TYR A 82 6.19 -3.87 6.05
C TYR A 82 4.92 -3.61 6.86
N ASN A 83 3.80 -4.21 6.43
CA ASN A 83 2.50 -4.03 7.09
C ASN A 83 2.49 -4.53 8.55
N GLU A 84 3.11 -5.69 8.83
CA GLU A 84 3.23 -6.20 10.19
C GLU A 84 4.00 -5.24 11.10
N LEU A 85 5.12 -4.71 10.59
CA LEU A 85 5.99 -3.81 11.33
C LEU A 85 5.33 -2.46 11.62
N THR A 86 4.74 -1.84 10.59
CA THR A 86 4.08 -0.53 10.72
C THR A 86 2.81 -0.62 11.58
N ASN A 87 2.01 -1.68 11.42
CA ASN A 87 0.85 -1.94 12.27
C ASN A 87 1.23 -2.11 13.74
N GLN A 88 2.37 -2.76 14.02
CA GLN A 88 2.86 -2.87 15.40
C GLN A 88 3.28 -1.51 15.97
N ALA A 89 3.95 -0.68 15.18
CA ALA A 89 4.34 0.67 15.60
C ALA A 89 3.11 1.56 15.83
N CYS A 90 2.14 1.55 14.91
CA CYS A 90 0.88 2.28 15.05
C CYS A 90 0.11 1.87 16.32
N LYS A 91 0.04 0.56 16.60
CA LYS A 91 -0.64 0.07 17.81
C LYS A 91 0.01 0.60 19.09
N ILE A 92 1.35 0.65 19.13
CA ILE A 92 2.08 1.21 20.28
C ILE A 92 1.81 2.72 20.38
N ALA A 93 1.79 3.44 19.26
CA ALA A 93 1.49 4.86 19.23
C ALA A 93 0.07 5.16 19.75
N ASP A 94 -0.91 4.39 19.32
CA ASP A 94 -2.30 4.48 19.81
C ASP A 94 -2.40 4.27 21.33
N GLU A 95 -1.66 3.27 21.87
CA GLU A 95 -1.61 3.01 23.32
C GLU A 95 -0.92 4.14 24.12
N LEU A 96 -0.03 4.89 23.48
CA LEU A 96 0.70 6.02 24.08
C LEU A 96 0.05 7.38 23.82
N GLU A 97 -1.04 7.42 23.05
CA GLU A 97 -1.67 8.65 22.55
C GLU A 97 -0.66 9.55 21.80
N ASP A 98 0.25 8.92 21.01
CA ASP A 98 1.32 9.52 20.24
C ASP A 98 1.10 9.36 18.74
N LEU A 99 1.88 10.07 17.91
CA LEU A 99 1.89 9.93 16.45
C LEU A 99 3.15 9.18 16.03
N TYR A 100 2.96 8.00 15.43
CA TYR A 100 4.07 7.22 14.86
C TYR A 100 4.62 7.85 13.58
N ILE A 101 3.74 8.24 12.66
CA ILE A 101 4.08 8.92 11.40
C ILE A 101 3.16 10.13 11.22
N GLU A 102 3.76 11.30 10.96
CA GLU A 102 3.03 12.56 10.76
C GLU A 102 2.70 12.85 9.29
N CYS A 103 3.25 12.09 8.35
CA CYS A 103 3.16 12.36 6.91
C CYS A 103 2.63 11.16 6.14
N ASP A 104 1.83 11.43 5.11
CA ASP A 104 1.50 10.42 4.09
C ASP A 104 2.75 10.15 3.23
N HIS A 105 3.30 8.95 3.34
CA HIS A 105 4.51 8.55 2.63
C HIS A 105 4.31 8.43 1.10
N TRP A 106 3.09 8.13 0.64
CA TRP A 106 2.80 8.04 -0.78
C TRP A 106 2.93 9.37 -1.51
N VAL A 107 2.69 10.46 -0.80
CA VAL A 107 2.79 11.82 -1.35
C VAL A 107 3.99 12.58 -0.79
N ALA A 108 4.73 11.98 0.14
CA ALA A 108 5.88 12.56 0.83
C ALA A 108 5.55 13.91 1.51
N GLY A 109 4.40 14.00 2.19
CA GLY A 109 3.95 15.21 2.87
C GLY A 109 2.65 15.05 3.64
N GLN A 110 2.26 16.07 4.41
CA GLN A 110 1.00 16.09 5.15
C GLN A 110 -0.18 16.51 4.26
N ASP A 111 0.07 17.48 3.37
CA ASP A 111 -0.91 17.99 2.42
C ASP A 111 -0.57 17.55 1.01
N ILE A 112 -1.56 17.55 0.12
CA ILE A 112 -1.41 17.18 -1.29
C ILE A 112 -1.47 18.43 -2.16
N ASP A 113 -0.39 18.71 -2.90
CA ASP A 113 -0.38 19.73 -3.95
C ASP A 113 -1.36 19.33 -5.06
N PRO A 114 -2.23 20.24 -5.55
CA PRO A 114 -3.06 20.00 -6.73
C PRO A 114 -2.27 19.54 -7.98
N LYS A 115 -0.97 19.83 -8.03
CA LYS A 115 -0.06 19.43 -9.09
C LYS A 115 0.82 18.22 -8.71
N TRP A 116 0.44 17.53 -7.63
CA TRP A 116 1.16 16.34 -7.20
C TRP A 116 1.42 15.38 -8.36
N SER A 117 2.63 14.86 -8.40
CA SER A 117 3.04 13.89 -9.40
C SER A 117 4.25 13.11 -8.94
N TYR A 118 4.54 12.00 -9.59
CA TYR A 118 5.78 11.25 -9.38
C TYR A 118 6.45 10.94 -10.71
N LYS A 119 7.74 10.65 -10.65
CA LYS A 119 8.53 10.22 -11.79
C LYS A 119 9.51 9.15 -11.37
N ILE A 120 9.39 7.95 -11.96
CA ILE A 120 10.37 6.88 -11.83
C ILE A 120 11.62 7.29 -12.62
N ARG A 121 12.77 7.26 -11.96
CA ARG A 121 14.08 7.66 -12.53
C ARG A 121 14.90 6.47 -12.95
N ASN A 122 14.90 5.43 -12.12
CA ASN A 122 15.70 4.23 -12.35
C ASN A 122 15.04 3.04 -11.64
N ILE A 123 15.20 1.85 -12.21
CA ILE A 123 14.83 0.59 -11.56
C ILE A 123 16.05 -0.33 -11.64
N LYS A 124 16.44 -0.86 -10.48
CA LYS A 124 17.51 -1.85 -10.36
C LYS A 124 16.94 -3.13 -9.76
N ILE A 125 16.97 -4.20 -10.52
CA ILE A 125 16.65 -5.55 -10.03
C ILE A 125 17.94 -6.09 -9.39
N GLU A 126 17.91 -6.35 -8.10
CA GLU A 126 19.05 -6.82 -7.33
C GLU A 126 19.10 -8.34 -7.28
N SER A 127 17.92 -8.97 -7.19
CA SER A 127 17.76 -10.43 -7.19
C SER A 127 16.35 -10.79 -7.66
N ASP A 128 16.04 -12.08 -7.71
CA ASP A 128 14.70 -12.58 -8.04
C ASP A 128 13.62 -12.15 -7.04
N SER A 129 14.02 -11.66 -5.87
CA SER A 129 13.08 -11.24 -4.83
C SER A 129 13.22 -9.79 -4.39
N ILE A 130 14.24 -9.06 -4.84
CA ILE A 130 14.52 -7.68 -4.43
C ILE A 130 14.75 -6.79 -5.63
N ALA A 131 14.02 -5.69 -5.68
CA ALA A 131 14.27 -4.60 -6.63
C ALA A 131 14.22 -3.25 -5.92
N TRP A 132 14.84 -2.26 -6.55
CA TRP A 132 14.87 -0.87 -6.09
C TRP A 132 14.34 0.04 -7.18
N ALA A 133 13.51 1.01 -6.80
CA ALA A 133 13.09 2.08 -7.69
C ALA A 133 13.51 3.43 -7.11
N GLU A 134 14.25 4.22 -7.90
CA GLU A 134 14.58 5.60 -7.58
C GLU A 134 13.53 6.50 -8.21
N MET A 135 12.95 7.39 -7.42
CA MET A 135 11.84 8.22 -7.82
C MET A 135 12.03 9.68 -7.41
N THR A 136 11.34 10.55 -8.08
CA THR A 136 11.09 11.92 -7.61
C THR A 136 9.59 12.06 -7.41
N ILE A 137 9.17 12.48 -6.23
CA ILE A 137 7.80 12.87 -5.92
C ILE A 137 7.77 14.39 -5.86
N HIS A 138 6.88 15.00 -6.64
CA HIS A 138 6.57 16.42 -6.57
C HIS A 138 5.33 16.61 -5.71
N ASN A 139 5.50 17.25 -4.56
CA ASN A 139 4.42 17.66 -3.66
C ASN A 139 4.84 18.99 -3.03
N PHE A 140 4.38 20.14 -3.59
CA PHE A 140 4.89 21.51 -3.35
C PHE A 140 6.37 21.69 -3.65
N SER A 141 7.19 20.65 -3.50
CA SER A 141 8.61 20.60 -3.85
C SER A 141 9.00 19.18 -4.24
N ASP A 142 10.12 19.06 -4.96
CA ASP A 142 10.65 17.76 -5.38
C ASP A 142 11.36 17.07 -4.22
N ARG A 143 10.97 15.82 -3.96
CA ARG A 143 11.62 14.93 -2.99
C ARG A 143 12.15 13.69 -3.70
N LYS A 144 13.35 13.28 -3.32
CA LYS A 144 13.92 12.02 -3.79
C LYS A 144 13.43 10.91 -2.86
N VAL A 145 12.85 9.87 -3.47
CA VAL A 145 12.34 8.70 -2.78
C VAL A 145 12.92 7.46 -3.44
N ARG A 146 13.27 6.47 -2.64
CA ARG A 146 13.64 5.13 -3.09
C ARG A 146 12.65 4.13 -2.52
N LEU A 147 12.07 3.33 -3.39
CA LEU A 147 11.25 2.19 -2.96
C LEU A 147 12.11 0.93 -2.99
N LYS A 148 12.12 0.20 -1.88
CA LYS A 148 12.56 -1.18 -1.87
C LYS A 148 11.35 -2.05 -2.18
N LEU A 149 11.45 -2.88 -3.19
CA LEU A 149 10.40 -3.79 -3.60
C LEU A 149 10.80 -5.22 -3.25
N LEU A 150 9.85 -5.97 -2.70
CA LEU A 150 9.97 -7.39 -2.41
C LEU A 150 9.03 -8.18 -3.31
N TYR A 151 9.55 -9.21 -3.97
CA TYR A 151 8.73 -10.15 -4.73
C TYR A 151 8.17 -11.21 -3.78
N GLU A 152 6.87 -11.18 -3.57
CA GLU A 152 6.13 -12.16 -2.77
C GLU A 152 4.72 -12.34 -3.32
N ARG A 153 4.05 -13.41 -2.99
CA ARG A 153 2.67 -13.67 -3.45
C ARG A 153 2.50 -13.57 -4.98
N GLY A 154 3.59 -13.80 -5.74
CA GLY A 154 3.58 -13.76 -7.21
C GLY A 154 3.59 -12.35 -7.82
N ASP A 155 3.95 -11.29 -7.06
CA ASP A 155 4.05 -9.91 -7.55
C ASP A 155 5.04 -9.08 -6.69
N TRP A 156 5.30 -7.83 -7.09
CA TRP A 156 6.15 -6.89 -6.37
C TRP A 156 5.34 -6.00 -5.43
N PHE A 157 5.80 -5.89 -4.19
CA PHE A 157 5.20 -5.08 -3.12
C PHE A 157 6.25 -4.13 -2.53
N VAL A 158 5.82 -2.96 -2.09
CA VAL A 158 6.71 -2.03 -1.39
C VAL A 158 7.08 -2.62 -0.03
N ASP A 159 8.38 -2.77 0.19
CA ASP A 159 8.92 -3.34 1.42
C ASP A 159 9.55 -2.27 2.33
N ASP A 160 10.02 -1.19 1.74
CA ASP A 160 10.51 -0.03 2.47
C ASP A 160 10.40 1.23 1.60
N ILE A 161 10.20 2.36 2.24
CA ILE A 161 10.19 3.68 1.61
C ILE A 161 11.30 4.51 2.25
N LEU A 162 12.25 4.93 1.40
CA LEU A 162 13.37 5.74 1.84
C LEU A 162 13.23 7.15 1.27
N THR A 163 13.07 8.14 2.13
CA THR A 163 12.97 9.54 1.73
C THR A 163 14.27 10.27 2.03
N THR A 164 14.83 10.97 1.02
CA THR A 164 16.03 11.78 1.21
C THR A 164 15.65 13.15 1.74
N PHE A 165 16.31 13.58 2.80
CA PHE A 165 16.20 14.92 3.38
C PHE A 165 17.60 15.51 3.63
N VAL A 166 17.67 16.82 3.85
CA VAL A 166 18.93 17.50 4.14
C VAL A 166 18.91 17.99 5.58
N GLU A 167 19.85 17.51 6.38
CA GLU A 167 20.06 17.96 7.75
C GLU A 167 21.47 18.53 7.89
N ASN A 168 21.59 19.78 8.34
CA ASN A 168 22.87 20.51 8.49
C ASN A 168 23.72 20.49 7.20
N GLY A 169 23.09 20.58 6.02
CA GLY A 169 23.76 20.54 4.72
C GLY A 169 24.20 19.16 4.24
N VAL A 170 23.89 18.11 5.00
CA VAL A 170 24.22 16.73 4.64
C VAL A 170 22.94 16.00 4.22
N ALA A 171 22.97 15.32 3.08
CA ALA A 171 21.86 14.47 2.64
C ALA A 171 21.83 13.21 3.50
N LYS A 172 20.67 12.92 4.07
CA LYS A 172 20.38 11.70 4.83
C LYS A 172 19.18 11.00 4.23
N GLU A 173 19.09 9.70 4.43
CA GLU A 173 17.92 8.91 4.09
C GLU A 173 17.17 8.54 5.37
N PHE A 174 15.85 8.66 5.32
CA PHE A 174 14.93 8.18 6.33
C PHE A 174 14.27 6.90 5.77
N SER A 175 14.45 5.78 6.42
CA SER A 175 13.78 4.50 6.12
C SER A 175 12.61 4.32 7.06
N GLU A 176 11.44 4.07 6.51
CA GLU A 176 10.24 3.85 7.33
C GLU A 176 10.30 2.55 8.13
N GLN A 177 10.87 1.49 7.55
CA GLN A 177 11.08 0.26 8.31
C GLN A 177 12.06 0.42 9.47
N GLU A 178 13.13 1.19 9.29
CA GLU A 178 14.08 1.47 10.37
C GLU A 178 13.42 2.31 11.46
N HIS A 179 12.67 3.34 11.07
CA HIS A 179 11.90 4.17 11.99
C HIS A 179 10.91 3.33 12.82
N ALA A 180 10.15 2.44 12.16
CA ALA A 180 9.21 1.55 12.84
C ALA A 180 9.92 0.66 13.88
N ARG A 181 11.06 0.05 13.50
CA ARG A 181 11.83 -0.80 14.44
C ARG A 181 12.33 0.00 15.63
N ASN A 182 12.85 1.20 15.40
CA ASN A 182 13.36 2.07 16.44
C ASN A 182 12.22 2.49 17.38
N TYR A 183 11.09 2.94 16.82
CA TYR A 183 9.92 3.33 17.61
C TYR A 183 9.40 2.19 18.48
N ILE A 184 9.30 0.98 17.92
CA ILE A 184 8.89 -0.22 18.66
C ILE A 184 9.90 -0.53 19.78
N SER A 185 11.20 -0.46 19.49
CA SER A 185 12.24 -0.81 20.48
C SER A 185 12.30 0.16 21.65
N GLU A 186 12.07 1.43 21.40
CA GLU A 186 12.10 2.51 22.42
C GLU A 186 10.85 2.51 23.29
N ASN A 187 9.71 2.07 22.77
CA ASN A 187 8.41 2.12 23.43
C ASN A 187 7.87 0.76 23.89
N LYS A 188 8.57 -0.33 23.60
CA LYS A 188 8.21 -1.67 24.10
C LYS A 188 8.55 -1.79 25.57
N LYS A 189 7.52 -1.77 26.42
CA LYS A 189 7.64 -2.03 27.86
C LYS A 189 7.60 -3.51 28.19
#